data_2fa5f8359d800c649e67c4d4fa208e65
#
_entry.id   2fa5f8359d800c649e67c4d4fa208e65
#
_cell.length_a   1.000
_cell.length_b   1.000
_cell.length_c   1.000
_cell.angle_alpha   90.00
_cell.angle_beta   90.00
_cell.angle_gamma   90.00
#
_symmetry.space_group_name_H-M   'P 1'
#
loop_
_entity.id
_entity.type
_entity.pdbx_description
1 polymer ?
#
loop_
_entity_poly.entity_id
_entity_poly.type
_entity_poly.pdbx_seq_one_letter_code
_entity_poly.pdbx_strand_id
1 'polypeptide(L)'
;MKHLLRSVFLSAAFSSNLIAAGPVKVTERIDILHLMKTDGVDYHINPKAEITGKPEEIFVLKDNELTITGQGYGYMITKSAYENYRLVLEFKWTGRTWGKRADKARDSGILVHCHGPAGALGGTWCASIEAQLIEGGMGDFLVLSPKLPDGTILQSRMEAEFELDRDQEKRWKKGIVRQLVTSGRINWERRDEDWKDVVDFKGKDDPDAPIGEWNKMEIIAKNGTIRILFNGRMVNEGYAAQPSSGPVAIQTEGAELVVRKYELLPVGDAD
;
A
#
# COMPACT_ATOMS: atom_id res chain seq x y z
N MET A 1 -62.29 33.46 13.33
CA MET A 1 -61.05 33.20 14.09
C MET A 1 -60.70 31.74 13.91
N LYS A 2 -59.70 31.43 13.06
CA LYS A 2 -59.21 30.06 12.80
C LYS A 2 -57.86 29.90 13.49
N HIS A 3 -57.80 29.06 14.50
CA HIS A 3 -56.54 28.72 15.18
C HIS A 3 -55.82 27.67 14.35
N LEU A 4 -54.60 28.02 13.89
CA LEU A 4 -53.68 27.12 13.20
C LEU A 4 -52.77 26.49 14.27
N LEU A 5 -52.95 25.18 14.53
CA LEU A 5 -51.97 24.40 15.32
C LEU A 5 -50.74 24.12 14.44
N ARG A 6 -49.58 24.64 14.83
CA ARG A 6 -48.32 24.23 14.25
C ARG A 6 -47.78 23.03 15.04
N SER A 7 -47.75 21.87 14.43
CA SER A 7 -47.05 20.69 14.94
C SER A 7 -45.56 20.86 14.71
N VAL A 8 -44.80 20.93 15.79
CA VAL A 8 -43.31 20.90 15.75
C VAL A 8 -42.92 19.44 15.75
N PHE A 9 -42.40 18.94 14.61
CA PHE A 9 -41.72 17.65 14.56
C PHE A 9 -40.30 17.82 15.09
N LEU A 10 -40.03 17.29 16.28
CA LEU A 10 -38.70 17.19 16.84
C LEU A 10 -38.03 15.96 16.20
N SER A 11 -37.16 16.21 15.22
CA SER A 11 -36.34 15.16 14.60
C SER A 11 -35.18 14.83 15.56
N ALA A 12 -35.30 13.72 16.27
CA ALA A 12 -34.21 13.18 17.07
C ALA A 12 -33.19 12.54 16.11
N ALA A 13 -32.08 13.24 15.89
CA ALA A 13 -30.94 12.69 15.20
C ALA A 13 -30.26 11.67 16.15
N PHE A 14 -30.48 10.39 15.92
CA PHE A 14 -29.67 9.33 16.53
C PHE A 14 -28.27 9.39 15.92
N SER A 15 -27.33 10.04 16.60
CA SER A 15 -25.91 9.85 16.34
C SER A 15 -25.53 8.46 16.82
N SER A 16 -25.55 7.46 15.94
CA SER A 16 -24.89 6.20 16.19
C SER A 16 -23.38 6.45 16.22
N ASN A 17 -22.81 6.58 17.41
CA ASN A 17 -21.36 6.41 17.61
C ASN A 17 -21.02 4.98 17.23
N LEU A 18 -20.68 4.72 15.97
CA LEU A 18 -19.92 3.53 15.59
C LEU A 18 -18.57 3.64 16.32
N ILE A 19 -18.42 2.93 17.41
CA ILE A 19 -17.10 2.66 17.97
C ILE A 19 -16.40 1.88 16.87
N ALA A 20 -15.43 2.50 16.21
CA ALA A 20 -14.59 1.81 15.23
C ALA A 20 -14.00 0.59 15.93
N ALA A 21 -14.29 -0.60 15.43
CA ALA A 21 -13.70 -1.82 15.95
C ALA A 21 -12.17 -1.68 15.90
N GLY A 22 -11.50 -2.06 16.98
CA GLY A 22 -10.03 -2.08 17.02
C GLY A 22 -9.46 -2.97 15.91
N PRO A 23 -8.14 -2.91 15.66
CA PRO A 23 -7.52 -3.72 14.62
C PRO A 23 -7.72 -5.21 14.90
N VAL A 24 -7.96 -5.97 13.83
CA VAL A 24 -8.13 -7.42 13.88
C VAL A 24 -6.76 -8.08 13.94
N LYS A 25 -6.48 -8.83 14.99
CA LYS A 25 -5.32 -9.73 15.04
C LYS A 25 -5.58 -10.89 14.09
N VAL A 26 -4.69 -11.11 13.15
CA VAL A 26 -4.83 -12.19 12.16
C VAL A 26 -4.48 -13.52 12.82
N THR A 27 -5.50 -14.36 13.05
CA THR A 27 -5.37 -15.70 13.67
C THR A 27 -5.65 -16.84 12.69
N GLU A 28 -6.20 -16.51 11.52
CA GLU A 28 -6.49 -17.44 10.43
C GLU A 28 -6.23 -16.74 9.08
N ARG A 29 -6.19 -17.52 8.01
CA ARG A 29 -5.99 -16.99 6.65
C ARG A 29 -7.15 -16.08 6.25
N ILE A 30 -6.85 -14.87 5.80
CA ILE A 30 -7.79 -13.92 5.22
C ILE A 30 -7.43 -13.74 3.74
N ASP A 31 -8.31 -14.16 2.85
CA ASP A 31 -8.15 -14.01 1.41
C ASP A 31 -8.74 -12.67 0.95
N ILE A 32 -7.87 -11.73 0.59
CA ILE A 32 -8.30 -10.37 0.19
C ILE A 32 -9.03 -10.38 -1.16
N LEU A 33 -8.68 -11.32 -2.07
CA LEU A 33 -9.44 -11.49 -3.32
C LEU A 33 -10.87 -11.98 -3.05
N HIS A 34 -11.07 -12.77 -1.99
CA HIS A 34 -12.42 -13.14 -1.54
C HIS A 34 -13.16 -11.96 -0.92
N LEU A 35 -12.47 -11.07 -0.17
CA LEU A 35 -13.08 -9.86 0.40
C LEU A 35 -13.65 -8.93 -0.69
N MET A 36 -13.08 -8.89 -1.89
CA MET A 36 -13.65 -8.15 -3.02
C MET A 36 -15.06 -8.65 -3.41
N LYS A 37 -15.34 -9.94 -3.20
CA LYS A 37 -16.65 -10.56 -3.53
C LYS A 37 -17.69 -10.37 -2.42
N THR A 38 -17.24 -10.02 -1.21
CA THR A 38 -18.08 -9.97 0.02
C THR A 38 -18.17 -8.57 0.62
N ASP A 39 -17.95 -7.53 -0.18
CA ASP A 39 -17.96 -6.14 0.26
C ASP A 39 -16.94 -5.83 1.39
N GLY A 40 -15.83 -6.56 1.44
CA GLY A 40 -14.76 -6.39 2.44
C GLY A 40 -13.68 -5.36 2.06
N VAL A 41 -13.79 -4.73 0.89
CA VAL A 41 -12.86 -3.72 0.39
C VAL A 41 -13.56 -2.45 -0.02
N ASP A 42 -12.84 -1.33 -0.01
CA ASP A 42 -13.21 -0.05 -0.59
C ASP A 42 -12.20 0.36 -1.65
N TYR A 43 -12.52 1.38 -2.42
CA TYR A 43 -11.67 1.91 -3.49
C TYR A 43 -11.56 3.42 -3.39
N HIS A 44 -10.38 3.91 -3.69
CA HIS A 44 -10.15 5.33 -3.90
C HIS A 44 -9.42 5.53 -5.22
N ILE A 45 -10.03 6.23 -6.17
CA ILE A 45 -9.40 6.64 -7.43
C ILE A 45 -9.39 8.17 -7.46
N ASN A 46 -8.24 8.75 -7.73
CA ASN A 46 -8.12 10.20 -7.83
C ASN A 46 -8.86 10.72 -9.08
N PRO A 47 -9.98 11.44 -8.90
CA PRO A 47 -10.79 11.91 -10.03
C PRO A 47 -10.13 13.04 -10.81
N LYS A 48 -9.03 13.60 -10.30
CA LYS A 48 -8.25 14.68 -10.93
C LYS A 48 -6.95 14.19 -11.55
N ALA A 49 -6.68 12.88 -11.50
CA ALA A 49 -5.53 12.31 -12.18
C ALA A 49 -5.71 12.40 -13.71
N GLU A 50 -4.62 12.38 -14.44
CA GLU A 50 -4.66 12.46 -15.91
C GLU A 50 -5.33 11.22 -16.52
N ILE A 51 -5.24 10.08 -15.86
CA ILE A 51 -6.00 8.87 -16.16
C ILE A 51 -6.85 8.54 -14.94
N THR A 52 -8.13 8.39 -15.15
CA THR A 52 -9.11 8.01 -14.13
C THR A 52 -10.19 7.14 -14.75
N GLY A 53 -10.76 6.25 -13.96
CA GLY A 53 -11.82 5.33 -14.38
C GLY A 53 -12.62 4.88 -13.17
N LYS A 54 -13.59 4.02 -13.40
CA LYS A 54 -14.36 3.41 -12.32
C LYS A 54 -13.57 2.27 -11.68
N PRO A 55 -13.72 2.05 -10.36
CA PRO A 55 -13.00 0.97 -9.68
C PRO A 55 -13.17 -0.40 -10.34
N GLU A 56 -14.38 -0.75 -10.80
CA GLU A 56 -14.69 -2.01 -11.47
C GLU A 56 -14.05 -2.18 -12.85
N GLU A 57 -13.61 -1.09 -13.47
CA GLU A 57 -12.88 -1.08 -14.75
C GLU A 57 -11.37 -1.18 -14.51
N ILE A 58 -10.89 -0.80 -13.32
CA ILE A 58 -9.48 -0.78 -12.93
C ILE A 58 -9.08 -2.05 -12.19
N PHE A 59 -9.91 -2.50 -11.24
CA PHE A 59 -9.69 -3.69 -10.42
C PHE A 59 -10.64 -4.82 -10.86
N VAL A 60 -10.23 -5.58 -11.87
CA VAL A 60 -11.08 -6.60 -12.53
C VAL A 60 -10.77 -7.98 -11.96
N LEU A 61 -11.64 -8.49 -11.10
CA LEU A 61 -11.52 -9.85 -10.54
C LEU A 61 -12.27 -10.86 -11.41
N LYS A 62 -11.54 -11.80 -12.03
CA LYS A 62 -12.09 -12.88 -12.83
C LYS A 62 -11.37 -14.19 -12.51
N ASP A 63 -12.11 -15.28 -12.31
CA ASP A 63 -11.58 -16.63 -12.06
C ASP A 63 -10.52 -16.69 -10.94
N ASN A 64 -10.72 -15.89 -9.86
CA ASN A 64 -9.81 -15.68 -8.73
C ASN A 64 -8.46 -15.03 -9.10
N GLU A 65 -8.32 -14.46 -10.28
CA GLU A 65 -7.20 -13.57 -10.62
C GLU A 65 -7.69 -12.12 -10.69
N LEU A 66 -6.98 -11.22 -10.03
CA LEU A 66 -7.24 -9.78 -10.08
C LEU A 66 -6.31 -9.14 -11.10
N THR A 67 -6.88 -8.55 -12.15
CA THR A 67 -6.16 -7.65 -13.04
C THR A 67 -6.32 -6.22 -12.53
N ILE A 68 -5.19 -5.57 -12.24
CA ILE A 68 -5.12 -4.12 -12.00
C ILE A 68 -4.63 -3.51 -13.29
N THR A 69 -5.53 -2.80 -14.01
CA THR A 69 -5.24 -2.35 -15.39
C THR A 69 -4.24 -1.20 -15.48
N GLY A 70 -3.95 -0.53 -14.36
CA GLY A 70 -3.10 0.67 -14.37
C GLY A 70 -3.77 1.92 -14.95
N GLN A 71 -5.01 1.83 -15.41
CA GLN A 71 -5.72 2.95 -16.04
C GLN A 71 -6.42 3.85 -14.99
N GLY A 72 -5.66 4.24 -13.98
CA GLY A 72 -6.09 5.11 -12.89
C GLY A 72 -5.00 5.25 -11.85
N TYR A 73 -5.10 6.28 -11.02
CA TYR A 73 -4.21 6.50 -9.87
C TYR A 73 -5.02 6.44 -8.58
N GLY A 74 -4.67 5.52 -7.72
CA GLY A 74 -5.38 5.25 -6.47
C GLY A 74 -5.12 3.85 -5.94
N TYR A 75 -6.06 3.29 -5.19
CA TYR A 75 -5.88 2.01 -4.53
C TYR A 75 -7.20 1.30 -4.23
N MET A 76 -7.12 -0.02 -4.06
CA MET A 76 -8.09 -0.85 -3.38
C MET A 76 -7.60 -1.07 -1.94
N ILE A 77 -8.47 -0.96 -0.95
CA ILE A 77 -8.15 -1.01 0.48
C ILE A 77 -9.13 -1.91 1.23
N THR A 78 -8.64 -2.67 2.21
CA THR A 78 -9.51 -3.45 3.10
C THR A 78 -10.31 -2.54 4.03
N LYS A 79 -11.59 -2.85 4.28
CA LYS A 79 -12.44 -2.11 5.22
C LYS A 79 -11.99 -2.31 6.67
N SER A 80 -11.46 -3.49 6.99
CA SER A 80 -10.94 -3.80 8.32
C SER A 80 -9.48 -3.37 8.46
N ALA A 81 -9.11 -2.91 9.65
CA ALA A 81 -7.73 -2.72 10.07
C ALA A 81 -7.16 -4.03 10.62
N TYR A 82 -5.90 -4.32 10.33
CA TYR A 82 -5.22 -5.55 10.76
C TYR A 82 -3.93 -5.24 11.52
N GLU A 83 -3.55 -6.17 12.40
CA GLU A 83 -2.27 -6.16 13.09
C GLU A 83 -1.68 -7.57 13.18
N ASN A 84 -0.37 -7.66 13.29
CA ASN A 84 0.37 -8.91 13.45
C ASN A 84 -0.01 -9.95 12.38
N TYR A 85 0.43 -9.69 11.16
CA TYR A 85 0.15 -10.53 9.99
C TYR A 85 1.38 -10.73 9.10
N ARG A 86 1.34 -11.80 8.31
CA ARG A 86 2.16 -11.98 7.11
C ARG A 86 1.26 -11.77 5.89
N LEU A 87 1.45 -10.66 5.18
CA LEU A 87 0.83 -10.44 3.88
C LEU A 87 1.61 -11.19 2.81
N VAL A 88 0.92 -11.91 1.94
CA VAL A 88 1.48 -12.60 0.79
C VAL A 88 0.80 -12.09 -0.47
N LEU A 89 1.60 -11.54 -1.38
CA LEU A 89 1.19 -11.13 -2.71
C LEU A 89 1.94 -11.94 -3.75
N GLU A 90 1.23 -12.62 -4.66
CA GLU A 90 1.81 -13.20 -5.87
C GLU A 90 1.27 -12.46 -7.09
N PHE A 91 2.15 -11.83 -7.84
CA PHE A 91 1.79 -10.98 -8.96
C PHE A 91 2.76 -11.15 -10.14
N LYS A 92 2.32 -10.69 -11.31
CA LYS A 92 3.18 -10.55 -12.50
C LYS A 92 2.84 -9.27 -13.24
N TRP A 93 3.85 -8.62 -13.80
CA TRP A 93 3.66 -7.55 -14.76
C TRP A 93 3.18 -8.10 -16.10
N THR A 94 2.28 -7.40 -16.80
CA THR A 94 1.74 -7.84 -18.10
C THR A 94 2.18 -6.97 -19.27
N GLY A 95 2.96 -5.94 -19.02
CA GLY A 95 3.70 -5.25 -20.07
C GLY A 95 3.34 -3.80 -20.30
N ARG A 96 2.12 -3.37 -20.06
CA ARG A 96 1.70 -2.01 -20.43
C ARG A 96 1.88 -1.03 -19.30
N THR A 97 2.27 0.20 -19.66
CA THR A 97 2.25 1.38 -18.81
C THR A 97 1.41 2.48 -19.45
N TRP A 98 0.86 3.39 -18.62
CA TRP A 98 -0.12 4.37 -19.04
C TRP A 98 0.20 5.77 -18.49
N GLY A 99 -0.27 6.81 -19.19
CA GLY A 99 -0.22 8.19 -18.73
C GLY A 99 1.19 8.67 -18.41
N LYS A 100 1.39 9.25 -17.25
CA LYS A 100 2.72 9.72 -16.80
C LYS A 100 3.74 8.61 -16.62
N ARG A 101 3.27 7.35 -16.56
CA ARG A 101 4.14 6.17 -16.52
C ARG A 101 4.39 5.54 -17.88
N ALA A 102 3.85 6.11 -18.99
CA ALA A 102 4.17 5.64 -20.33
C ALA A 102 5.68 5.61 -20.53
N ASP A 103 6.21 4.46 -20.96
CA ASP A 103 7.66 4.20 -21.15
C ASP A 103 8.52 4.33 -19.87
N LYS A 104 7.91 4.42 -18.69
CA LYS A 104 8.58 4.42 -17.39
C LYS A 104 8.53 3.06 -16.71
N ALA A 105 9.41 2.85 -15.75
CA ALA A 105 9.41 1.66 -14.91
C ALA A 105 8.00 1.34 -14.39
N ARG A 106 7.57 0.07 -14.47
CA ARG A 106 6.25 -0.35 -13.98
C ARG A 106 6.17 -0.11 -12.50
N ASP A 107 5.06 0.47 -12.05
CA ASP A 107 4.89 0.99 -10.70
C ASP A 107 3.56 0.58 -10.09
N SER A 108 3.61 0.19 -8.85
CA SER A 108 2.52 -0.11 -7.93
C SER A 108 3.10 -0.17 -6.52
N GLY A 109 2.29 -0.48 -5.51
CA GLY A 109 2.77 -0.63 -4.13
C GLY A 109 1.74 -1.27 -3.22
N ILE A 110 2.21 -1.83 -2.12
CA ILE A 110 1.37 -2.27 -1.01
C ILE A 110 1.48 -1.24 0.10
N LEU A 111 0.35 -0.61 0.41
CA LEU A 111 0.26 0.35 1.50
C LEU A 111 -0.19 -0.40 2.77
N VAL A 112 0.65 -0.43 3.79
CA VAL A 112 0.31 -1.05 5.07
C VAL A 112 0.03 0.02 6.13
N HIS A 113 -0.88 -0.32 7.05
CA HIS A 113 -1.30 0.54 8.16
C HIS A 113 -1.84 1.89 7.68
N CYS A 114 -2.66 1.86 6.62
CA CYS A 114 -3.35 3.05 6.09
C CYS A 114 -4.15 3.75 7.18
N HIS A 115 -4.12 5.09 7.18
CA HIS A 115 -4.89 5.91 8.12
C HIS A 115 -5.22 7.29 7.55
N GLY A 116 -6.10 8.01 8.24
CA GLY A 116 -6.57 9.31 7.78
C GLY A 116 -7.56 9.23 6.61
N PRO A 117 -7.90 10.36 6.00
CA PRO A 117 -8.84 10.40 4.88
C PRO A 117 -8.24 9.81 3.60
N ALA A 118 -9.11 9.26 2.75
CA ALA A 118 -8.72 8.78 1.43
C ALA A 118 -8.12 9.93 0.60
N GLY A 119 -7.05 9.62 -0.16
CA GLY A 119 -6.38 10.61 -0.99
C GLY A 119 -5.62 11.71 -0.25
N ALA A 120 -5.31 11.52 1.04
CA ALA A 120 -4.65 12.53 1.88
C ALA A 120 -3.32 13.04 1.28
N LEU A 121 -2.58 12.19 0.56
CA LEU A 121 -1.37 12.58 -0.16
C LEU A 121 -1.69 12.84 -1.64
N GLY A 122 -1.65 14.10 -2.03
CA GLY A 122 -1.81 14.51 -3.43
C GLY A 122 -3.16 14.18 -4.07
N GLY A 123 -4.20 13.91 -3.27
CA GLY A 123 -5.50 13.45 -3.76
C GLY A 123 -5.52 11.97 -4.15
N THR A 124 -4.41 11.25 -4.00
CA THR A 124 -4.22 9.89 -4.54
C THR A 124 -3.99 8.85 -3.45
N TRP A 125 -3.03 9.06 -2.52
CA TRP A 125 -2.59 8.04 -1.58
C TRP A 125 -3.08 8.29 -0.14
N CYS A 126 -3.24 7.24 0.66
CA CYS A 126 -3.44 7.35 2.10
C CYS A 126 -2.12 7.60 2.83
N ALA A 127 -2.17 8.13 4.06
CA ALA A 127 -1.05 8.06 4.97
C ALA A 127 -0.78 6.59 5.32
N SER A 128 0.47 6.12 5.22
CA SER A 128 0.82 4.70 5.35
C SER A 128 2.34 4.48 5.36
N ILE A 129 2.77 3.24 5.51
CA ILE A 129 4.09 2.77 5.12
C ILE A 129 3.88 1.91 3.87
N GLU A 130 4.61 2.22 2.80
CA GLU A 130 4.50 1.52 1.53
C GLU A 130 5.66 0.56 1.34
N ALA A 131 5.35 -0.65 0.88
CA ALA A 131 6.27 -1.60 0.29
C ALA A 131 6.15 -1.48 -1.23
N GLN A 132 7.14 -0.85 -1.84
CA GLN A 132 7.13 -0.48 -3.25
C GLN A 132 7.18 -1.71 -4.18
N LEU A 133 6.40 -1.64 -5.25
CA LEU A 133 6.44 -2.55 -6.40
C LEU A 133 6.84 -1.76 -7.65
N ILE A 134 8.11 -1.36 -7.75
CA ILE A 134 8.63 -0.68 -8.94
C ILE A 134 9.78 -1.48 -9.52
N GLU A 135 9.85 -1.60 -10.85
CA GLU A 135 10.98 -2.27 -11.52
C GLU A 135 12.32 -1.70 -11.03
N GLY A 136 13.21 -2.56 -10.55
CA GLY A 136 14.50 -2.19 -9.98
C GLY A 136 14.45 -1.64 -8.54
N GLY A 137 13.26 -1.44 -7.96
CA GLY A 137 13.06 -0.92 -6.60
C GLY A 137 12.09 -1.74 -5.75
N MET A 138 12.00 -3.04 -6.04
CA MET A 138 11.10 -3.96 -5.33
C MET A 138 11.43 -4.06 -3.85
N GLY A 139 10.47 -3.63 -3.01
CA GLY A 139 10.61 -3.65 -1.56
C GLY A 139 11.33 -2.45 -0.96
N ASP A 140 11.49 -1.36 -1.71
CA ASP A 140 11.79 -0.07 -1.07
C ASP A 140 10.69 0.27 -0.07
N PHE A 141 11.03 0.91 1.04
CA PHE A 141 10.04 1.55 1.89
C PHE A 141 9.78 2.99 1.45
N LEU A 142 8.51 3.39 1.44
CA LEU A 142 8.14 4.80 1.46
C LEU A 142 7.29 5.09 2.69
N VAL A 143 7.73 6.08 3.48
CA VAL A 143 6.97 6.57 4.64
C VAL A 143 6.14 7.75 4.18
N LEU A 144 4.82 7.55 4.08
CA LEU A 144 3.87 8.52 3.55
C LEU A 144 3.19 9.28 4.71
N SER A 145 3.63 10.51 4.96
CA SER A 145 3.13 11.38 6.04
C SER A 145 2.58 12.68 5.45
N PRO A 146 1.38 12.65 4.84
CA PRO A 146 0.82 13.83 4.21
C PRO A 146 0.45 14.93 5.22
N LYS A 147 0.60 16.18 4.77
CA LYS A 147 0.08 17.35 5.46
C LYS A 147 -1.31 17.71 4.91
N LEU A 148 -2.30 17.76 5.77
CA LEU A 148 -3.67 18.14 5.41
C LEU A 148 -3.80 19.65 5.18
N PRO A 149 -4.88 20.12 4.51
CA PRO A 149 -5.12 21.55 4.26
C PRO A 149 -5.18 22.43 5.52
N ASP A 150 -5.60 21.87 6.66
CA ASP A 150 -5.64 22.55 7.96
C ASP A 150 -4.27 22.62 8.66
N GLY A 151 -3.22 22.06 8.03
CA GLY A 151 -1.87 22.03 8.56
C GLY A 151 -1.54 20.78 9.39
N THR A 152 -2.52 19.94 9.72
CA THR A 152 -2.30 18.66 10.44
C THR A 152 -1.43 17.71 9.61
N ILE A 153 -0.43 17.11 10.24
CA ILE A 153 0.40 16.07 9.62
C ILE A 153 -0.15 14.69 10.06
N LEU A 154 -0.56 13.89 9.10
CA LEU A 154 -0.90 12.48 9.33
C LEU A 154 0.41 11.69 9.39
N GLN A 155 0.93 11.55 10.60
CA GLN A 155 2.27 11.02 10.79
C GLN A 155 2.32 9.51 10.64
N SER A 156 2.97 9.02 9.60
CA SER A 156 3.56 7.68 9.55
C SER A 156 5.03 7.78 9.92
N ARG A 157 5.56 6.82 10.65
CA ARG A 157 6.99 6.80 11.00
C ARG A 157 7.46 5.38 11.32
N MET A 158 8.76 5.17 11.20
CA MET A 158 9.43 3.96 11.66
C MET A 158 10.91 4.24 11.92
N GLU A 159 11.58 3.35 12.62
CA GLU A 159 13.03 3.31 12.68
C GLU A 159 13.54 2.35 11.61
N ALA A 160 14.66 2.67 10.99
CA ALA A 160 15.34 1.78 10.03
C ALA A 160 16.86 1.86 10.16
N GLU A 161 17.51 0.77 9.79
CA GLU A 161 18.96 0.67 9.65
C GLU A 161 19.31 1.05 8.22
N PHE A 162 19.87 2.24 7.98
CA PHE A 162 20.25 2.68 6.63
C PHE A 162 21.54 3.51 6.64
N GLU A 163 22.27 3.43 5.56
CA GLU A 163 23.35 4.37 5.22
C GLU A 163 22.91 5.26 4.05
N LEU A 164 23.63 6.35 3.83
CA LEU A 164 23.45 7.16 2.63
C LEU A 164 24.38 6.62 1.54
N ASP A 165 23.83 6.40 0.35
CA ASP A 165 24.59 6.00 -0.81
C ASP A 165 25.31 7.19 -1.49
N ARG A 166 25.94 6.99 -2.65
CA ARG A 166 26.69 8.05 -3.36
C ARG A 166 25.80 9.26 -3.71
N ASP A 167 24.51 9.03 -3.94
CA ASP A 167 23.55 10.07 -4.34
C ASP A 167 22.77 10.65 -3.14
N GLN A 168 23.24 10.35 -1.91
CA GLN A 168 22.68 10.77 -0.63
C GLN A 168 21.25 10.22 -0.41
N GLU A 169 20.89 9.11 -1.06
CA GLU A 169 19.66 8.40 -0.80
C GLU A 169 19.84 7.39 0.33
N LYS A 170 18.79 7.19 1.13
CA LYS A 170 18.80 6.19 2.21
C LYS A 170 18.75 4.79 1.58
N ARG A 171 19.67 3.93 1.97
CA ARG A 171 19.79 2.54 1.55
C ARG A 171 19.81 1.62 2.76
N TRP A 172 18.87 0.70 2.83
CA TRP A 172 18.81 -0.26 3.93
C TRP A 172 20.11 -1.06 4.04
N LYS A 173 20.61 -1.15 5.28
CA LYS A 173 21.81 -1.92 5.60
C LYS A 173 21.70 -2.50 6.99
N LYS A 174 21.55 -3.80 7.07
CA LYS A 174 21.40 -4.51 8.35
C LYS A 174 22.61 -4.40 9.25
N GLY A 175 22.37 -4.22 10.56
CA GLY A 175 23.41 -4.27 11.60
C GLY A 175 24.07 -2.93 11.92
N ILE A 176 23.56 -1.82 11.40
CA ILE A 176 24.00 -0.47 11.76
C ILE A 176 23.02 0.22 12.70
N VAL A 177 23.32 1.44 13.12
CA VAL A 177 22.47 2.21 14.03
C VAL A 177 21.13 2.54 13.38
N ARG A 178 20.05 2.24 14.09
CA ARG A 178 18.69 2.62 13.69
C ARG A 178 18.48 4.11 13.78
N GLN A 179 17.81 4.66 12.79
CA GLN A 179 17.48 6.06 12.68
C GLN A 179 16.00 6.23 12.45
N LEU A 180 15.41 7.27 13.04
CA LEU A 180 14.00 7.60 12.85
C LEU A 180 13.76 8.12 11.43
N VAL A 181 12.76 7.56 10.75
CA VAL A 181 12.28 7.99 9.44
C VAL A 181 10.81 8.40 9.56
N THR A 182 10.53 9.66 9.27
CA THR A 182 9.19 10.25 9.35
C THR A 182 8.58 10.56 7.99
N SER A 183 9.38 10.44 6.92
CA SER A 183 8.94 10.61 5.54
C SER A 183 10.01 10.15 4.55
N GLY A 184 9.58 9.89 3.31
CA GLY A 184 10.47 9.60 2.18
C GLY A 184 10.82 8.13 2.04
N ARG A 185 11.77 7.86 1.13
CA ARG A 185 12.14 6.53 0.67
C ARG A 185 13.34 5.97 1.44
N ILE A 186 13.35 4.65 1.60
CA ILE A 186 14.53 3.86 1.98
C ILE A 186 14.66 2.78 0.91
N ASN A 187 15.68 2.90 0.08
CA ASN A 187 15.98 1.94 -0.97
C ASN A 187 16.29 0.56 -0.37
N TRP A 188 15.90 -0.50 -1.05
CA TRP A 188 16.30 -1.84 -0.65
C TRP A 188 17.82 -2.02 -0.77
N GLU A 189 18.41 -3.01 -0.08
CA GLU A 189 19.85 -3.15 0.16
C GLU A 189 20.73 -3.05 -1.09
N ARG A 190 20.27 -3.61 -2.20
CA ARG A 190 21.06 -3.70 -3.45
C ARG A 190 20.40 -3.04 -4.65
N ARG A 191 19.51 -2.07 -4.40
CA ARG A 191 18.99 -1.26 -5.48
C ARG A 191 20.13 -0.65 -6.28
N ASP A 192 20.05 -0.74 -7.61
CA ASP A 192 21.08 -0.18 -8.49
C ASP A 192 21.16 1.34 -8.30
N GLU A 193 22.36 1.87 -8.06
CA GLU A 193 22.59 3.31 -7.90
C GLU A 193 22.44 4.05 -9.23
N ASP A 194 22.57 3.37 -10.36
CA ASP A 194 22.31 3.90 -11.69
C ASP A 194 20.85 3.69 -12.15
N TRP A 195 19.94 3.37 -11.22
CA TRP A 195 18.53 3.15 -11.51
C TRP A 195 17.92 4.30 -12.31
N LYS A 196 17.15 3.96 -13.33
CA LYS A 196 16.44 4.92 -14.18
C LYS A 196 14.96 4.59 -14.24
N ASP A 197 14.13 5.61 -14.22
CA ASP A 197 12.67 5.49 -14.38
C ASP A 197 12.31 5.24 -15.85
N VAL A 198 12.66 4.06 -16.33
CA VAL A 198 12.38 3.58 -17.71
C VAL A 198 11.82 2.17 -17.65
N VAL A 199 10.88 1.87 -18.56
CA VAL A 199 10.29 0.54 -18.68
C VAL A 199 11.38 -0.51 -18.97
N ASP A 200 11.19 -1.72 -18.41
CA ASP A 200 12.13 -2.84 -18.51
C ASP A 200 13.52 -2.54 -17.91
N PHE A 201 13.64 -1.53 -17.02
CA PHE A 201 14.87 -1.35 -16.28
C PHE A 201 15.19 -2.61 -15.47
N LYS A 202 16.44 -3.06 -15.58
CA LYS A 202 16.95 -4.21 -14.84
C LYS A 202 18.30 -3.88 -14.22
N GLY A 203 18.33 -3.69 -12.91
CA GLY A 203 19.55 -3.53 -12.15
C GLY A 203 20.27 -4.87 -12.00
N LYS A 204 21.56 -4.80 -11.69
CA LYS A 204 22.46 -5.97 -11.58
C LYS A 204 21.95 -7.02 -10.57
N ASP A 205 21.40 -6.57 -9.45
CA ASP A 205 21.00 -7.43 -8.33
C ASP A 205 19.47 -7.53 -8.18
N ASP A 206 18.68 -6.99 -9.12
CA ASP A 206 17.24 -6.96 -9.05
C ASP A 206 16.64 -8.36 -8.90
N PRO A 207 15.84 -8.58 -7.85
CA PRO A 207 15.29 -9.90 -7.55
C PRO A 207 14.01 -10.22 -8.33
N ASP A 208 13.48 -9.29 -9.13
CA ASP A 208 12.25 -9.47 -9.86
C ASP A 208 12.41 -10.41 -11.06
N ALA A 209 11.40 -11.25 -11.23
CA ALA A 209 11.29 -12.15 -12.36
C ALA A 209 11.04 -11.36 -13.67
N PRO A 210 11.39 -11.94 -14.83
CA PRO A 210 11.06 -11.37 -16.12
C PRO A 210 9.57 -11.04 -16.26
N ILE A 211 9.26 -10.09 -17.14
CA ILE A 211 7.87 -9.73 -17.44
C ILE A 211 7.05 -10.95 -17.85
N GLY A 212 5.82 -11.05 -17.34
CA GLY A 212 4.94 -12.21 -17.57
C GLY A 212 5.17 -13.37 -16.59
N GLU A 213 6.26 -13.38 -15.84
CA GLU A 213 6.55 -14.37 -14.81
C GLU A 213 6.09 -13.91 -13.42
N TRP A 214 5.81 -14.89 -12.55
CA TRP A 214 5.28 -14.63 -11.22
C TRP A 214 6.36 -14.19 -10.24
N ASN A 215 6.06 -13.11 -9.54
CA ASN A 215 6.81 -12.62 -8.39
C ASN A 215 6.03 -12.87 -7.11
N LYS A 216 6.73 -12.98 -5.99
CA LYS A 216 6.17 -13.09 -4.65
C LYS A 216 6.73 -12.03 -3.72
N MET A 217 5.87 -11.16 -3.19
CA MET A 217 6.21 -10.28 -2.08
C MET A 217 5.58 -10.81 -0.80
N GLU A 218 6.33 -10.80 0.29
CA GLU A 218 5.85 -11.08 1.64
C GLU A 218 6.17 -9.89 2.54
N ILE A 219 5.16 -9.41 3.25
CA ILE A 219 5.32 -8.34 4.24
C ILE A 219 4.94 -8.91 5.61
N ILE A 220 5.91 -9.00 6.52
CA ILE A 220 5.69 -9.48 7.87
C ILE A 220 5.61 -8.29 8.79
N ALA A 221 4.39 -7.96 9.24
CA ALA A 221 4.14 -6.93 10.23
C ALA A 221 3.89 -7.58 11.60
N LYS A 222 4.81 -7.40 12.56
CA LYS A 222 4.74 -8.01 13.88
C LYS A 222 5.25 -7.04 14.95
N ASN A 223 4.38 -6.65 15.88
CA ASN A 223 4.74 -5.78 17.01
C ASN A 223 5.50 -4.51 16.59
N GLY A 224 5.04 -3.86 15.51
CA GLY A 224 5.67 -2.66 14.96
C GLY A 224 6.93 -2.90 14.13
N THR A 225 7.40 -4.12 13.99
CA THR A 225 8.43 -4.47 13.01
C THR A 225 7.77 -4.79 11.67
N ILE A 226 8.31 -4.29 10.58
CA ILE A 226 7.86 -4.58 9.21
C ILE A 226 9.06 -5.09 8.43
N ARG A 227 8.98 -6.34 7.93
CA ARG A 227 9.99 -6.96 7.07
C ARG A 227 9.41 -7.17 5.69
N ILE A 228 10.19 -6.90 4.66
CA ILE A 228 9.81 -7.17 3.28
C ILE A 228 10.74 -8.25 2.72
N LEU A 229 10.13 -9.33 2.24
CA LEU A 229 10.81 -10.36 1.45
C LEU A 229 10.27 -10.29 0.02
N PHE A 230 11.17 -10.33 -0.94
CA PHE A 230 10.82 -10.38 -2.35
C PHE A 230 11.50 -11.59 -3.01
N ASN A 231 10.70 -12.48 -3.61
CA ASN A 231 11.13 -13.77 -4.16
C ASN A 231 12.01 -14.57 -3.18
N GLY A 232 11.61 -14.57 -1.87
CA GLY A 232 12.30 -15.28 -0.79
C GLY A 232 13.52 -14.57 -0.22
N ARG A 233 13.93 -13.42 -0.76
CA ARG A 233 15.05 -12.62 -0.27
C ARG A 233 14.54 -11.48 0.60
N MET A 234 15.08 -11.30 1.81
CA MET A 234 14.83 -10.10 2.60
C MET A 234 15.48 -8.90 1.93
N VAL A 235 14.67 -7.88 1.63
CA VAL A 235 15.10 -6.68 0.90
C VAL A 235 15.08 -5.44 1.77
N ASN A 236 14.22 -5.40 2.81
CA ASN A 236 14.13 -4.24 3.70
C ASN A 236 13.54 -4.65 5.07
N GLU A 237 13.87 -3.89 6.12
CA GLU A 237 13.34 -4.09 7.47
C GLU A 237 13.22 -2.74 8.19
N GLY A 238 12.07 -2.52 8.83
CA GLY A 238 11.79 -1.35 9.65
C GLY A 238 11.25 -1.74 11.02
N TYR A 239 11.43 -0.88 12.01
CA TYR A 239 11.11 -1.13 13.41
C TYR A 239 10.27 0.00 14.00
N ALA A 240 9.60 -0.25 15.11
CA ALA A 240 8.79 0.74 15.82
C ALA A 240 7.83 1.53 14.92
N ALA A 241 7.28 0.87 13.91
CA ALA A 241 6.34 1.46 12.96
C ALA A 241 5.12 2.05 13.67
N GLN A 242 4.73 3.25 13.28
CA GLN A 242 3.54 3.94 13.78
C GLN A 242 2.78 4.59 12.63
N PRO A 243 1.47 4.28 12.52
CA PRO A 243 0.75 3.28 13.30
C PRO A 243 1.27 1.86 13.07
N SER A 244 1.09 0.96 14.06
CA SER A 244 1.53 -0.45 13.98
C SER A 244 0.44 -1.39 13.49
N SER A 245 -0.70 -0.85 13.09
CA SER A 245 -1.88 -1.54 12.57
C SER A 245 -2.66 -0.61 11.65
N GLY A 246 -3.51 -1.18 10.82
CA GLY A 246 -4.38 -0.42 9.92
C GLY A 246 -4.86 -1.28 8.75
N PRO A 247 -5.75 -0.74 7.91
CA PRO A 247 -6.09 -1.33 6.64
C PRO A 247 -4.86 -1.54 5.76
N VAL A 248 -4.94 -2.51 4.86
CA VAL A 248 -3.93 -2.76 3.83
C VAL A 248 -4.50 -2.44 2.46
N ALA A 249 -3.68 -1.87 1.57
CA ALA A 249 -4.12 -1.50 0.25
C ALA A 249 -3.11 -1.92 -0.82
N ILE A 250 -3.60 -2.06 -2.06
CA ILE A 250 -2.79 -2.25 -3.26
C ILE A 250 -3.07 -1.12 -4.24
N GLN A 251 -2.02 -0.55 -4.81
CA GLN A 251 -2.10 0.60 -5.70
C GLN A 251 -2.47 0.20 -7.13
N THR A 252 -3.05 1.17 -7.86
CA THR A 252 -3.04 1.29 -9.32
C THR A 252 -2.27 2.56 -9.66
N GLU A 253 -1.16 2.44 -10.39
CA GLU A 253 -0.22 3.54 -10.65
C GLU A 253 0.34 3.52 -12.06
N GLY A 254 -0.54 3.44 -13.06
CA GLY A 254 -0.15 3.55 -14.45
C GLY A 254 0.55 2.32 -15.03
N ALA A 255 0.59 1.18 -14.32
CA ALA A 255 1.12 -0.07 -14.84
C ALA A 255 0.13 -1.22 -14.66
N GLU A 256 0.04 -2.11 -15.66
CA GLU A 256 -0.84 -3.28 -15.62
C GLU A 256 -0.13 -4.44 -14.95
N LEU A 257 -0.81 -5.06 -13.96
CA LEU A 257 -0.36 -6.27 -13.28
C LEU A 257 -1.53 -7.23 -13.03
N VAL A 258 -1.20 -8.53 -12.93
CA VAL A 258 -2.15 -9.57 -12.53
C VAL A 258 -1.72 -10.15 -11.19
N VAL A 259 -2.68 -10.32 -10.30
CA VAL A 259 -2.51 -10.86 -8.94
C VAL A 259 -3.31 -12.17 -8.84
N ARG A 260 -2.64 -13.27 -8.51
CA ARG A 260 -3.29 -14.57 -8.26
C ARG A 260 -3.41 -14.93 -6.79
N LYS A 261 -2.68 -14.23 -5.92
CA LYS A 261 -2.73 -14.41 -4.48
C LYS A 261 -2.56 -13.06 -3.78
N TYR A 262 -3.47 -12.72 -2.89
CA TYR A 262 -3.40 -11.56 -2.02
C TYR A 262 -4.09 -11.93 -0.70
N GLU A 263 -3.29 -12.24 0.31
CA GLU A 263 -3.80 -12.82 1.56
C GLU A 263 -3.03 -12.36 2.77
N LEU A 264 -3.70 -12.36 3.94
CA LEU A 264 -3.09 -12.21 5.24
C LEU A 264 -3.07 -13.57 5.94
N LEU A 265 -1.93 -13.92 6.51
CA LEU A 265 -1.69 -15.14 7.28
C LEU A 265 -1.31 -14.79 8.73
N PRO A 266 -1.61 -15.66 9.70
CA PRO A 266 -1.06 -15.53 11.03
C PRO A 266 0.47 -15.47 11.01
N VAL A 267 1.07 -14.63 11.86
CA VAL A 267 2.51 -14.65 12.09
C VAL A 267 2.87 -15.67 13.15
N GLY A 268 3.86 -16.51 12.85
CA GLY A 268 4.40 -17.48 13.80
C GLY A 268 5.44 -16.86 14.76
N ASP A 269 5.93 -17.66 15.71
CA ASP A 269 6.98 -17.21 16.64
C ASP A 269 8.32 -17.00 15.94
N ALA A 270 8.56 -17.68 14.83
CA ALA A 270 9.78 -17.60 14.03
C ALA A 270 9.82 -16.43 13.03
N ASP A 271 8.68 -15.72 12.85
CA ASP A 271 8.56 -14.58 11.91
C ASP A 271 9.13 -13.26 12.47
#